data_4e7b931626041c5c9eeb4ab6f187dd19
#
_entry.id   4e7b931626041c5c9eeb4ab6f187dd19
#
_cell.length_a   1.000
_cell.length_b   1.000
_cell.length_c   1.000
_cell.angle_alpha   90.00
_cell.angle_beta   90.00
_cell.angle_gamma   90.00
#
_symmetry.space_group_name_H-M   'P 1'
#
loop_
_entity.id
_entity.type
_entity.pdbx_description
1 polymer ?
#
loop_
_entity_poly.entity_id
_entity_poly.type
_entity_poly.pdbx_seq_one_letter_code
_entity_poly.pdbx_strand_id
1 'polypeptide(L)'
;MKTYVVLGGGGSFGIHTALYLLNNAKPKKVIGIGRNPLRPEPFSLNIDKQPHYQYHAYHVTYELDSLMELLDKEKPEIIVNFAAQGEGAVSWKKSWRFFETNSMALARLTEELMARDYLERFIQIGTSELYGSVDFAAKETTPIQPTSPYAASKAAFDMHLMSIHKVLKFPMNIIRPSNAYCPGQLLHRVIPKAIVCGLTGRKLPLHGGGRAEKSYIHARDLARAIHLVAEKAPLGTVYNAGPKEPTSIRRVVELTAEALGMPFEQLCELTGDRLGQDSRYWLDSSAIKRDVGWEPQIGWKEGLGEMVAWGRKYLDQLRDWPMDYVLRA
;
A
#
# COMPACT_ATOMS: atom_id res chain seq x y z
N MET A 1 2.16 26.31 1.58
CA MET A 1 2.46 25.00 2.26
C MET A 1 1.14 24.35 2.61
N LYS A 2 0.94 23.07 2.26
CA LYS A 2 -0.32 22.34 2.42
C LYS A 2 -0.31 21.42 3.64
N THR A 3 -1.49 21.17 4.21
CA THR A 3 -1.72 20.13 5.21
C THR A 3 -2.12 18.85 4.49
N TYR A 4 -1.42 17.76 4.80
CA TYR A 4 -1.72 16.44 4.27
C TYR A 4 -2.32 15.56 5.36
N VAL A 5 -3.34 14.78 5.02
CA VAL A 5 -3.83 13.67 5.84
C VAL A 5 -3.53 12.37 5.12
N VAL A 6 -2.98 11.39 5.86
CA VAL A 6 -2.72 10.03 5.38
C VAL A 6 -3.61 9.06 6.16
N LEU A 7 -4.74 8.69 5.57
CA LEU A 7 -5.60 7.63 6.12
C LEU A 7 -4.89 6.28 5.94
N GLY A 8 -4.85 5.46 6.97
CA GLY A 8 -3.98 4.28 7.03
C GLY A 8 -2.53 4.64 7.38
N GLY A 9 -2.30 5.83 7.94
CA GLY A 9 -1.00 6.38 8.31
C GLY A 9 -0.20 5.57 9.34
N GLY A 10 -0.82 4.61 10.05
CA GLY A 10 -0.11 3.65 10.92
C GLY A 10 0.36 2.38 10.19
N GLY A 11 0.07 2.23 8.91
CA GLY A 11 0.58 1.17 8.05
C GLY A 11 1.93 1.53 7.43
N SER A 12 2.73 0.52 7.06
CA SER A 12 4.08 0.76 6.50
C SER A 12 4.09 1.71 5.31
N PHE A 13 3.17 1.56 4.36
CA PHE A 13 3.12 2.43 3.18
C PHE A 13 2.67 3.85 3.50
N GLY A 14 1.72 4.00 4.45
CA GLY A 14 1.31 5.31 4.96
C GLY A 14 2.46 6.04 5.66
N ILE A 15 3.24 5.33 6.47
CA ILE A 15 4.43 5.85 7.15
C ILE A 15 5.49 6.31 6.14
N HIS A 16 5.82 5.46 5.15
CA HIS A 16 6.78 5.84 4.09
C HIS A 16 6.29 7.03 3.26
N THR A 17 4.99 7.12 3.00
CA THR A 17 4.40 8.28 2.32
C THR A 17 4.53 9.53 3.18
N ALA A 18 4.20 9.46 4.46
CA ALA A 18 4.34 10.60 5.38
C ALA A 18 5.79 11.06 5.49
N LEU A 19 6.76 10.13 5.66
CA LEU A 19 8.20 10.44 5.67
C LEU A 19 8.65 11.11 4.37
N TYR A 20 8.18 10.60 3.22
CA TYR A 20 8.51 11.19 1.93
C TYR A 20 7.97 12.61 1.79
N LEU A 21 6.70 12.84 2.17
CA LEU A 21 6.07 14.16 2.10
C LEU A 21 6.78 15.17 3.01
N LEU A 22 7.11 14.78 4.24
CA LEU A 22 7.85 15.63 5.17
C LEU A 22 9.19 16.11 4.61
N ASN A 23 9.90 15.22 3.91
CA ASN A 23 11.24 15.51 3.37
C ASN A 23 11.22 16.23 2.02
N ASN A 24 10.16 16.06 1.20
CA ASN A 24 10.18 16.50 -0.19
C ASN A 24 9.10 17.52 -0.56
N ALA A 25 7.95 17.52 0.12
CA ALA A 25 6.81 18.39 -0.21
C ALA A 25 6.81 19.71 0.59
N LYS A 26 7.69 19.86 1.59
CA LYS A 26 7.69 21.01 2.53
C LYS A 26 6.27 21.31 3.05
N PRO A 27 5.58 20.35 3.65
CA PRO A 27 4.21 20.53 4.07
C PRO A 27 4.12 21.50 5.26
N LYS A 28 2.95 22.10 5.46
CA LYS A 28 2.62 22.78 6.72
C LYS A 28 2.55 21.74 7.84
N LYS A 29 1.88 20.61 7.56
CA LYS A 29 1.68 19.50 8.49
C LYS A 29 1.38 18.21 7.71
N VAL A 30 1.78 17.05 8.25
CA VAL A 30 1.33 15.73 7.82
C VAL A 30 0.66 15.03 9.00
N ILE A 31 -0.57 14.59 8.82
CA ILE A 31 -1.37 13.93 9.86
C ILE A 31 -1.62 12.48 9.42
N GLY A 32 -1.05 11.52 10.16
CA GLY A 32 -1.35 10.11 10.00
C GLY A 32 -2.60 9.73 10.79
N ILE A 33 -3.52 9.00 10.16
CA ILE A 33 -4.72 8.49 10.81
C ILE A 33 -4.79 6.97 10.61
N GLY A 34 -5.02 6.23 11.68
CA GLY A 34 -5.21 4.79 11.62
C GLY A 34 -6.05 4.27 12.78
N ARG A 35 -6.67 3.12 12.61
CA ARG A 35 -7.63 2.55 13.57
C ARG A 35 -7.05 2.19 14.95
N ASN A 36 -5.74 2.04 15.07
CA ASN A 36 -5.06 1.65 16.31
C ASN A 36 -3.97 2.67 16.62
N PRO A 37 -3.49 2.73 17.87
CA PRO A 37 -2.28 3.46 18.20
C PRO A 37 -1.13 3.09 17.26
N LEU A 38 -0.22 4.03 17.02
CA LEU A 38 0.95 3.79 16.20
C LEU A 38 1.75 2.61 16.78
N ARG A 39 2.17 1.69 15.91
CA ARG A 39 3.01 0.57 16.34
C ARG A 39 4.35 1.09 16.83
N PRO A 40 4.97 0.38 17.80
CA PRO A 40 6.33 0.74 18.22
C PRO A 40 7.33 0.46 17.09
N GLU A 41 8.58 0.92 17.27
CA GLU A 41 9.70 0.39 16.54
C GLU A 41 9.69 -1.15 16.61
N PRO A 42 10.01 -1.84 15.54
CA PRO A 42 10.63 -1.39 14.28
C PRO A 42 9.63 -0.94 13.19
N PHE A 43 8.33 -0.88 13.47
CA PHE A 43 7.29 -0.65 12.46
C PHE A 43 6.95 0.82 12.24
N SER A 44 7.11 1.67 13.26
CA SER A 44 6.83 3.11 13.16
C SER A 44 7.90 3.90 12.42
N LEU A 45 9.12 3.36 12.29
CA LEU A 45 10.27 4.06 11.70
C LEU A 45 10.53 5.45 12.33
N ASN A 46 10.19 5.61 13.63
CA ASN A 46 10.28 6.88 14.37
C ASN A 46 9.53 8.05 13.70
N ILE A 47 8.45 7.78 12.99
CA ILE A 47 7.65 8.82 12.33
C ILE A 47 7.08 9.82 13.34
N ASP A 48 6.72 9.36 14.53
CA ASP A 48 6.20 10.18 15.65
C ASP A 48 7.18 11.21 16.16
N LYS A 49 8.48 11.02 15.91
CA LYS A 49 9.56 11.97 16.27
C LYS A 49 9.84 13.01 15.18
N GLN A 50 9.16 12.92 14.04
CA GLN A 50 9.40 13.85 12.95
C GLN A 50 8.70 15.21 13.22
N PRO A 51 9.38 16.35 12.98
CA PRO A 51 8.73 17.65 13.06
C PRO A 51 7.59 17.73 12.02
N HIS A 52 6.54 18.48 12.37
CA HIS A 52 5.35 18.64 11.53
C HIS A 52 4.53 17.36 11.28
N TYR A 53 4.81 16.28 12.01
CA TYR A 53 3.99 15.06 11.99
C TYR A 53 3.10 14.95 13.22
N GLN A 54 1.87 14.49 13.02
CA GLN A 54 0.95 14.11 14.09
C GLN A 54 0.27 12.79 13.73
N TYR A 55 -0.09 12.00 14.74
CA TYR A 55 -0.82 10.76 14.56
C TYR A 55 -2.06 10.71 15.44
N HIS A 56 -3.18 10.29 14.85
CA HIS A 56 -4.44 10.09 15.56
C HIS A 56 -4.97 8.69 15.30
N ALA A 57 -5.48 8.05 16.36
CA ALA A 57 -6.10 6.73 16.27
C ALA A 57 -7.61 6.91 16.11
N TYR A 58 -8.11 6.80 14.86
CA TYR A 58 -9.53 6.80 14.53
C TYR A 58 -9.84 5.68 13.55
N HIS A 59 -10.93 4.97 13.82
CA HIS A 59 -11.43 3.93 12.93
C HIS A 59 -12.40 4.54 11.90
N VAL A 60 -12.01 4.54 10.62
CA VAL A 60 -12.78 5.17 9.53
C VAL A 60 -14.24 4.66 9.43
N THR A 61 -14.50 3.42 9.87
CA THR A 61 -15.83 2.81 9.82
C THR A 61 -16.71 3.21 11.02
N TYR A 62 -16.12 3.29 12.22
CA TYR A 62 -16.90 3.38 13.47
C TYR A 62 -16.75 4.72 14.19
N GLU A 63 -15.74 5.53 13.82
CA GLU A 63 -15.44 6.81 14.45
C GLU A 63 -15.43 7.96 13.42
N LEU A 64 -16.38 7.90 12.45
CA LEU A 64 -16.43 8.88 11.37
C LEU A 64 -16.64 10.30 11.89
N ASP A 65 -17.51 10.50 12.88
CA ASP A 65 -17.81 11.82 13.43
C ASP A 65 -16.56 12.46 14.04
N SER A 66 -15.81 11.72 14.89
CA SER A 66 -14.56 12.21 15.48
C SER A 66 -13.48 12.44 14.42
N LEU A 67 -13.45 11.61 13.36
CA LEU A 67 -12.57 11.83 12.22
C LEU A 67 -12.93 13.13 11.51
N MET A 68 -14.22 13.40 11.27
CA MET A 68 -14.67 14.63 10.60
C MET A 68 -14.41 15.87 11.45
N GLU A 69 -14.61 15.82 12.78
CA GLU A 69 -14.22 16.91 13.69
C GLU A 69 -12.73 17.26 13.57
N LEU A 70 -11.84 16.25 13.48
CA LEU A 70 -10.43 16.49 13.24
C LEU A 70 -10.19 17.12 11.86
N LEU A 71 -10.80 16.60 10.80
CA LEU A 71 -10.63 17.10 9.44
C LEU A 71 -11.15 18.56 9.31
N ASP A 72 -12.28 18.88 9.90
CA ASP A 72 -12.86 20.24 9.90
C ASP A 72 -12.01 21.25 10.70
N LYS A 73 -11.32 20.78 11.75
CA LYS A 73 -10.34 21.57 12.51
C LYS A 73 -9.06 21.84 11.72
N GLU A 74 -8.49 20.79 11.13
CA GLU A 74 -7.18 20.85 10.46
C GLU A 74 -7.25 21.30 9.01
N LYS A 75 -8.43 21.20 8.38
CA LYS A 75 -8.75 21.62 7.01
C LYS A 75 -7.68 21.17 5.99
N PRO A 76 -7.44 19.85 5.87
CA PRO A 76 -6.39 19.36 4.97
C PRO A 76 -6.76 19.61 3.50
N GLU A 77 -5.83 20.18 2.75
CA GLU A 77 -5.99 20.36 1.31
C GLU A 77 -5.82 19.04 0.55
N ILE A 78 -5.05 18.10 1.10
CA ILE A 78 -4.79 16.82 0.42
C ILE A 78 -5.03 15.66 1.40
N ILE A 79 -5.86 14.71 0.98
CA ILE A 79 -6.08 13.44 1.69
C ILE A 79 -5.55 12.29 0.83
N VAL A 80 -4.65 11.46 1.39
CA VAL A 80 -4.16 10.23 0.77
C VAL A 80 -4.74 9.04 1.50
N ASN A 81 -5.49 8.18 0.81
CA ASN A 81 -6.17 7.06 1.43
C ASN A 81 -5.50 5.72 1.19
N PHE A 82 -4.83 5.20 2.23
CA PHE A 82 -4.39 3.81 2.35
C PHE A 82 -5.29 2.98 3.28
N ALA A 83 -6.27 3.60 3.94
CA ALA A 83 -7.14 2.86 4.87
C ALA A 83 -7.90 1.77 4.12
N ALA A 84 -7.62 0.54 4.48
CA ALA A 84 -8.25 -0.64 3.90
C ALA A 84 -8.08 -1.85 4.82
N GLN A 85 -9.05 -2.76 4.76
CA GLN A 85 -8.85 -4.14 5.16
C GLN A 85 -8.08 -4.83 4.03
N GLY A 86 -6.83 -5.21 4.29
CA GLY A 86 -5.94 -5.83 3.30
C GLY A 86 -5.94 -7.34 3.37
N GLU A 87 -5.13 -8.00 2.49
CA GLU A 87 -4.87 -9.43 2.38
C GLU A 87 -5.96 -10.23 1.68
N GLY A 88 -5.81 -10.36 0.35
CA GLY A 88 -6.75 -11.06 -0.54
C GLY A 88 -7.01 -12.52 -0.13
N ALA A 89 -5.97 -13.24 0.31
CA ALA A 89 -6.09 -14.66 0.66
C ALA A 89 -7.04 -14.96 1.82
N VAL A 90 -7.21 -14.03 2.75
CA VAL A 90 -8.14 -14.20 3.90
C VAL A 90 -9.47 -13.51 3.66
N SER A 91 -9.63 -12.78 2.56
CA SER A 91 -10.86 -12.03 2.27
C SER A 91 -12.08 -12.92 2.03
N TRP A 92 -11.88 -14.19 1.73
CA TRP A 92 -12.93 -15.21 1.64
C TRP A 92 -13.61 -15.49 3.00
N LYS A 93 -12.87 -15.26 4.10
CA LYS A 93 -13.43 -15.37 5.45
C LYS A 93 -13.96 -13.99 5.85
N LYS A 94 -15.26 -13.87 6.11
CA LYS A 94 -15.92 -12.59 6.49
C LYS A 94 -15.74 -11.51 5.41
N SER A 95 -16.02 -11.85 4.15
CA SER A 95 -15.88 -10.95 2.98
C SER A 95 -16.58 -9.60 3.18
N TRP A 96 -17.72 -9.57 3.86
CA TRP A 96 -18.47 -8.35 4.16
C TRP A 96 -17.64 -7.28 4.88
N ARG A 97 -16.67 -7.65 5.73
CA ARG A 97 -15.76 -6.70 6.41
C ARG A 97 -14.87 -5.94 5.44
N PHE A 98 -14.51 -6.57 4.32
CA PHE A 98 -13.74 -5.91 3.27
C PHE A 98 -14.59 -4.86 2.57
N PHE A 99 -15.86 -5.16 2.27
CA PHE A 99 -16.77 -4.16 1.69
C PHE A 99 -17.11 -3.06 2.69
N GLU A 100 -17.34 -3.40 3.95
CA GLU A 100 -17.62 -2.43 5.01
C GLU A 100 -16.50 -1.38 5.11
N THR A 101 -15.24 -1.81 5.22
CA THR A 101 -14.10 -0.90 5.36
C THR A 101 -13.68 -0.26 4.04
N ASN A 102 -13.53 -1.08 2.96
CA ASN A 102 -12.90 -0.63 1.72
C ASN A 102 -13.86 0.12 0.79
N SER A 103 -15.17 0.01 1.01
CA SER A 103 -16.18 0.63 0.16
C SER A 103 -17.14 1.51 0.97
N MET A 104 -17.92 0.93 1.87
CA MET A 104 -19.01 1.66 2.55
C MET A 104 -18.49 2.78 3.46
N ALA A 105 -17.51 2.50 4.32
CA ALA A 105 -16.95 3.52 5.21
C ALA A 105 -16.32 4.68 4.43
N LEU A 106 -15.64 4.36 3.33
CA LEU A 106 -15.01 5.38 2.48
C LEU A 106 -16.03 6.15 1.64
N ALA A 107 -17.13 5.52 1.21
CA ALA A 107 -18.23 6.22 0.54
C ALA A 107 -18.88 7.24 1.50
N ARG A 108 -19.14 6.86 2.76
CA ARG A 108 -19.64 7.78 3.79
C ARG A 108 -18.66 8.94 4.04
N LEU A 109 -17.36 8.64 4.15
CA LEU A 109 -16.36 9.70 4.31
C LEU A 109 -16.34 10.68 3.14
N THR A 110 -16.42 10.19 1.90
CA THR A 110 -16.43 11.08 0.73
C THR A 110 -17.72 11.88 0.59
N GLU A 111 -18.86 11.34 1.04
CA GLU A 111 -20.12 12.07 1.14
C GLU A 111 -19.99 13.26 2.10
N GLU A 112 -19.42 13.06 3.29
CA GLU A 112 -19.13 14.13 4.23
C GLU A 112 -18.15 15.16 3.66
N LEU A 113 -17.09 14.72 2.98
CA LEU A 113 -16.11 15.61 2.38
C LEU A 113 -16.65 16.43 1.22
N MET A 114 -17.68 15.98 0.50
CA MET A 114 -18.33 16.76 -0.56
C MET A 114 -18.99 18.06 -0.06
N ALA A 115 -19.37 18.11 1.21
CA ALA A 115 -19.94 19.32 1.84
C ALA A 115 -18.87 20.32 2.36
N ARG A 116 -17.57 20.06 2.13
CA ARG A 116 -16.44 20.85 2.62
C ARG A 116 -15.70 21.52 1.45
N ASP A 117 -15.22 22.72 1.68
CA ASP A 117 -14.53 23.56 0.68
C ASP A 117 -13.01 23.55 0.79
N TYR A 118 -12.45 22.92 1.84
CA TYR A 118 -11.00 22.91 2.07
C TYR A 118 -10.25 21.83 1.28
N LEU A 119 -10.94 20.80 0.78
CA LEU A 119 -10.31 19.67 0.10
C LEU A 119 -10.01 20.00 -1.36
N GLU A 120 -8.73 20.10 -1.70
CA GLU A 120 -8.29 20.27 -3.08
C GLU A 120 -8.10 18.94 -3.82
N ARG A 121 -7.75 17.86 -3.07
CA ARG A 121 -7.45 16.57 -3.69
C ARG A 121 -7.60 15.39 -2.74
N PHE A 122 -8.32 14.38 -3.18
CA PHE A 122 -8.40 13.06 -2.55
C PHE A 122 -7.67 12.04 -3.42
N ILE A 123 -6.60 11.43 -2.91
CA ILE A 123 -5.82 10.42 -3.63
C ILE A 123 -6.13 9.05 -3.05
N GLN A 124 -6.86 8.24 -3.82
CA GLN A 124 -7.14 6.86 -3.46
C GLN A 124 -6.00 5.94 -3.86
N ILE A 125 -5.53 5.10 -2.94
CA ILE A 125 -4.63 4.01 -3.26
C ILE A 125 -5.48 2.75 -3.52
N GLY A 126 -5.60 2.41 -4.80
CA GLY A 126 -6.29 1.23 -5.30
C GLY A 126 -5.45 -0.05 -5.15
N THR A 127 -5.58 -0.94 -6.13
CA THR A 127 -4.80 -2.20 -6.20
C THR A 127 -4.70 -2.68 -7.65
N SER A 128 -3.60 -3.32 -8.02
CA SER A 128 -3.48 -4.04 -9.29
C SER A 128 -4.36 -5.29 -9.38
N GLU A 129 -4.73 -5.85 -8.22
CA GLU A 129 -5.52 -7.09 -8.14
C GLU A 129 -6.92 -6.97 -8.73
N LEU A 130 -7.41 -5.73 -8.92
CA LEU A 130 -8.74 -5.52 -9.54
C LEU A 130 -8.81 -5.92 -11.01
N TYR A 131 -7.67 -6.04 -11.72
CA TYR A 131 -7.64 -6.52 -13.10
C TYR A 131 -7.70 -8.06 -13.21
N GLY A 132 -7.52 -8.76 -12.09
CA GLY A 132 -7.36 -10.22 -12.07
C GLY A 132 -6.02 -10.66 -12.65
N SER A 133 -5.95 -11.93 -13.05
CA SER A 133 -4.75 -12.48 -13.71
C SER A 133 -4.69 -12.04 -15.17
N VAL A 134 -3.56 -11.48 -15.59
CA VAL A 134 -3.38 -10.95 -16.96
C VAL A 134 -2.08 -11.46 -17.59
N ASP A 135 -2.11 -11.66 -18.93
CA ASP A 135 -0.95 -12.08 -19.72
C ASP A 135 -0.22 -10.90 -20.39
N PHE A 136 -0.73 -9.70 -20.19
CA PHE A 136 -0.23 -8.46 -20.76
C PHE A 136 -0.16 -7.37 -19.69
N ALA A 137 0.57 -6.29 -19.97
CA ALA A 137 0.62 -5.13 -19.10
C ALA A 137 -0.74 -4.41 -19.11
N ALA A 138 -1.51 -4.54 -18.01
CA ALA A 138 -2.83 -3.95 -17.89
C ALA A 138 -2.76 -2.43 -17.86
N LYS A 139 -3.53 -1.77 -18.72
CA LYS A 139 -3.74 -0.32 -18.73
C LYS A 139 -4.90 0.06 -17.83
N GLU A 140 -5.04 1.35 -17.53
CA GLU A 140 -6.14 1.87 -16.71
C GLU A 140 -7.52 1.62 -17.35
N THR A 141 -7.55 1.41 -18.68
CA THR A 141 -8.76 1.09 -19.46
C THR A 141 -9.05 -0.42 -19.54
N THR A 142 -8.15 -1.27 -19.05
CA THR A 142 -8.38 -2.72 -19.01
C THR A 142 -9.62 -3.03 -18.16
N PRO A 143 -10.52 -3.92 -18.61
CA PRO A 143 -11.70 -4.30 -17.83
C PRO A 143 -11.34 -4.82 -16.44
N ILE A 144 -12.12 -4.40 -15.45
CA ILE A 144 -11.96 -4.82 -14.05
C ILE A 144 -12.56 -6.23 -13.89
N GLN A 145 -11.74 -7.21 -13.47
CA GLN A 145 -12.13 -8.61 -13.28
C GLN A 145 -11.56 -9.17 -11.97
N PRO A 146 -12.00 -8.64 -10.81
CA PRO A 146 -11.42 -9.02 -9.51
C PRO A 146 -11.70 -10.49 -9.19
N THR A 147 -10.68 -11.19 -8.70
CA THR A 147 -10.72 -12.62 -8.36
C THR A 147 -10.77 -12.87 -6.86
N SER A 148 -10.92 -11.84 -6.04
CA SER A 148 -11.07 -11.96 -4.59
C SER A 148 -12.03 -10.92 -4.02
N PRO A 149 -12.70 -11.19 -2.87
CA PRO A 149 -13.55 -10.20 -2.21
C PRO A 149 -12.78 -8.91 -1.82
N TYR A 150 -11.49 -9.00 -1.51
CA TYR A 150 -10.62 -7.85 -1.31
C TYR A 150 -10.56 -6.99 -2.56
N ALA A 151 -10.16 -7.58 -3.70
CA ALA A 151 -10.03 -6.85 -4.96
C ALA A 151 -11.38 -6.25 -5.40
N ALA A 152 -12.48 -7.01 -5.26
CA ALA A 152 -13.84 -6.55 -5.55
C ALA A 152 -14.23 -5.34 -4.68
N SER A 153 -13.93 -5.38 -3.37
CA SER A 153 -14.24 -4.26 -2.47
C SER A 153 -13.41 -3.01 -2.78
N LYS A 154 -12.16 -3.16 -3.20
CA LYS A 154 -11.33 -2.03 -3.64
C LYS A 154 -11.84 -1.44 -4.95
N ALA A 155 -12.21 -2.30 -5.91
CA ALA A 155 -12.78 -1.88 -7.19
C ALA A 155 -14.10 -1.10 -7.01
N ALA A 156 -14.96 -1.55 -6.10
CA ALA A 156 -16.23 -0.88 -5.80
C ALA A 156 -16.02 0.58 -5.37
N PHE A 157 -15.02 0.86 -4.52
CA PHE A 157 -14.73 2.23 -4.13
C PHE A 157 -14.04 3.05 -5.23
N ASP A 158 -13.15 2.45 -6.04
CA ASP A 158 -12.61 3.11 -7.23
C ASP A 158 -13.74 3.58 -8.15
N MET A 159 -14.73 2.70 -8.42
CA MET A 159 -15.88 3.00 -9.26
C MET A 159 -16.79 4.08 -8.64
N HIS A 160 -16.99 4.06 -7.33
CA HIS A 160 -17.71 5.11 -6.60
C HIS A 160 -17.03 6.48 -6.80
N LEU A 161 -15.71 6.56 -6.57
CA LEU A 161 -14.97 7.82 -6.77
C LEU A 161 -15.04 8.34 -8.20
N MET A 162 -14.89 7.46 -9.19
CA MET A 162 -15.03 7.85 -10.61
C MET A 162 -16.43 8.41 -10.89
N SER A 163 -17.47 7.81 -10.29
CA SER A 163 -18.86 8.22 -10.45
C SER A 163 -19.11 9.62 -9.85
N ILE A 164 -18.72 9.85 -8.59
CA ILE A 164 -18.91 11.15 -7.93
C ILE A 164 -18.04 12.26 -8.55
N HIS A 165 -16.85 11.92 -9.06
CA HIS A 165 -16.06 12.87 -9.83
C HIS A 165 -16.75 13.27 -11.13
N LYS A 166 -17.24 12.30 -11.90
CA LYS A 166 -17.87 12.55 -13.19
C LYS A 166 -19.08 13.48 -13.07
N VAL A 167 -19.92 13.28 -12.07
CA VAL A 167 -21.19 14.01 -11.90
C VAL A 167 -21.04 15.22 -10.99
N LEU A 168 -20.42 15.04 -9.83
CA LEU A 168 -20.37 16.05 -8.76
C LEU A 168 -19.02 16.77 -8.67
N LYS A 169 -18.07 16.44 -9.56
CA LYS A 169 -16.73 17.05 -9.62
C LYS A 169 -15.91 16.88 -8.34
N PHE A 170 -16.17 15.82 -7.54
CA PHE A 170 -15.36 15.52 -6.37
C PHE A 170 -13.86 15.45 -6.75
N PRO A 171 -12.96 16.17 -6.04
CA PRO A 171 -11.56 16.35 -6.46
C PRO A 171 -10.71 15.11 -6.17
N MET A 172 -10.76 14.10 -7.03
CA MET A 172 -10.07 12.83 -6.78
C MET A 172 -9.01 12.48 -7.82
N ASN A 173 -8.06 11.65 -7.41
CA ASN A 173 -7.23 10.80 -8.27
C ASN A 173 -7.16 9.38 -7.68
N ILE A 174 -6.88 8.40 -8.53
CA ILE A 174 -6.67 7.02 -8.11
C ILE A 174 -5.29 6.58 -8.57
N ILE A 175 -4.51 5.99 -7.67
CA ILE A 175 -3.27 5.29 -8.01
C ILE A 175 -3.49 3.80 -7.71
N ARG A 176 -3.33 2.95 -8.71
CA ARG A 176 -3.37 1.48 -8.60
C ARG A 176 -1.94 0.95 -8.60
N PRO A 177 -1.33 0.79 -7.43
CA PRO A 177 0.04 0.33 -7.36
C PRO A 177 0.15 -1.18 -7.58
N SER A 178 1.31 -1.61 -8.04
CA SER A 178 1.76 -2.98 -7.88
C SER A 178 2.05 -3.31 -6.40
N ASN A 179 2.48 -4.54 -6.12
CA ASN A 179 2.82 -4.92 -4.76
C ASN A 179 3.97 -4.05 -4.23
N ALA A 180 3.73 -3.32 -3.16
CA ALA A 180 4.78 -2.51 -2.56
C ALA A 180 5.52 -3.26 -1.44
N TYR A 181 6.83 -2.94 -1.27
CA TYR A 181 7.66 -3.46 -0.19
C TYR A 181 8.51 -2.35 0.42
N CYS A 182 8.83 -2.47 1.72
CA CYS A 182 9.62 -1.48 2.44
C CYS A 182 10.01 -1.96 3.85
N PRO A 183 11.03 -1.36 4.49
CA PRO A 183 11.26 -1.47 5.92
C PRO A 183 9.99 -1.15 6.73
N GLY A 184 9.81 -1.79 7.89
CA GLY A 184 8.60 -1.61 8.71
C GLY A 184 7.36 -2.36 8.23
N GLN A 185 7.45 -3.16 7.16
CA GLN A 185 6.36 -4.00 6.69
C GLN A 185 6.16 -5.22 7.59
N LEU A 186 4.89 -5.61 7.82
CA LEU A 186 4.55 -6.75 8.67
C LEU A 186 5.06 -8.08 8.10
N LEU A 187 5.42 -9.00 8.99
CA LEU A 187 6.15 -10.24 8.66
C LEU A 187 5.33 -11.30 7.93
N HIS A 188 4.02 -11.13 7.76
CA HIS A 188 3.23 -12.05 6.92
C HIS A 188 3.50 -11.86 5.41
N ARG A 189 4.16 -10.78 5.02
CA ARG A 189 4.57 -10.52 3.62
C ARG A 189 5.86 -11.27 3.29
N VAL A 190 5.98 -11.71 2.03
CA VAL A 190 7.05 -12.63 1.60
C VAL A 190 8.46 -12.10 1.87
N ILE A 191 8.76 -10.83 1.55
CA ILE A 191 10.11 -10.27 1.69
C ILE A 191 10.51 -10.15 3.17
N PRO A 192 9.77 -9.44 4.06
CA PRO A 192 10.16 -9.36 5.47
C PRO A 192 10.15 -10.73 6.15
N LYS A 193 9.23 -11.65 5.79
CA LYS A 193 9.22 -13.02 6.30
C LYS A 193 10.49 -13.77 5.92
N ALA A 194 10.90 -13.69 4.64
CA ALA A 194 12.12 -14.31 4.15
C ALA A 194 13.36 -13.78 4.89
N ILE A 195 13.45 -12.46 5.08
CA ILE A 195 14.57 -11.83 5.79
C ILE A 195 14.66 -12.34 7.23
N VAL A 196 13.56 -12.34 7.98
CA VAL A 196 13.58 -12.81 9.38
C VAL A 196 13.85 -14.33 9.43
N CYS A 197 13.30 -15.13 8.52
CA CYS A 197 13.64 -16.55 8.41
C CYS A 197 15.14 -16.74 8.20
N GLY A 198 15.74 -16.06 7.22
CA GLY A 198 17.17 -16.18 6.93
C GLY A 198 18.06 -15.74 8.10
N LEU A 199 17.73 -14.62 8.76
CA LEU A 199 18.49 -14.13 9.90
C LEU A 199 18.37 -15.00 11.17
N THR A 200 17.31 -15.81 11.27
CA THR A 200 17.05 -16.69 12.43
C THR A 200 17.31 -18.18 12.14
N GLY A 201 17.83 -18.53 10.96
CA GLY A 201 18.08 -19.92 10.56
C GLY A 201 16.79 -20.73 10.30
N ARG A 202 15.62 -20.08 10.24
CA ARG A 202 14.35 -20.73 9.87
C ARG A 202 14.20 -20.78 8.35
N LYS A 203 13.50 -21.80 7.84
CA LYS A 203 13.17 -21.86 6.42
C LYS A 203 11.83 -21.18 6.11
N LEU A 204 11.78 -20.47 4.98
CA LEU A 204 10.56 -19.90 4.42
C LEU A 204 9.83 -20.99 3.62
N PRO A 205 8.57 -21.35 3.94
CA PRO A 205 7.78 -22.23 3.07
C PRO A 205 7.39 -21.48 1.78
N LEU A 206 7.86 -21.98 0.63
CA LEU A 206 7.58 -21.42 -0.69
C LEU A 206 6.53 -22.27 -1.43
N HIS A 207 5.29 -21.80 -1.39
CA HIS A 207 4.15 -22.47 -2.00
C HIS A 207 4.24 -22.49 -3.53
N GLY A 208 3.88 -23.64 -4.13
CA GLY A 208 3.83 -23.82 -5.58
C GLY A 208 5.15 -23.53 -6.29
N GLY A 209 6.27 -23.69 -5.61
CA GLY A 209 7.58 -23.36 -6.15
C GLY A 209 7.78 -21.88 -6.46
N GLY A 210 6.88 -21.01 -6.01
CA GLY A 210 6.95 -19.56 -6.22
C GLY A 210 6.74 -19.13 -7.68
N ARG A 211 6.00 -19.90 -8.48
CA ARG A 211 5.80 -19.62 -9.92
C ARG A 211 4.97 -18.37 -10.23
N ALA A 212 4.07 -17.97 -9.31
CA ALA A 212 3.25 -16.80 -9.50
C ALA A 212 4.11 -15.53 -9.70
N GLU A 213 3.74 -14.71 -10.67
CA GLU A 213 4.46 -13.50 -11.04
C GLU A 213 3.71 -12.27 -10.55
N LYS A 214 4.42 -11.35 -9.94
CA LYS A 214 3.88 -10.08 -9.46
C LYS A 214 4.85 -8.96 -9.74
N SER A 215 4.32 -7.78 -10.01
CA SER A 215 5.13 -6.57 -10.06
C SER A 215 5.36 -6.05 -8.63
N TYR A 216 6.57 -5.58 -8.35
CA TYR A 216 6.93 -5.04 -7.03
C TYR A 216 7.57 -3.66 -7.17
N ILE A 217 7.13 -2.71 -6.35
CA ILE A 217 7.77 -1.39 -6.23
C ILE A 217 8.18 -1.12 -4.78
N HIS A 218 9.24 -0.32 -4.61
CA HIS A 218 9.59 0.15 -3.28
C HIS A 218 8.59 1.22 -2.80
N ALA A 219 8.25 1.24 -1.51
CA ALA A 219 7.26 2.19 -0.98
C ALA A 219 7.66 3.66 -1.16
N ARG A 220 8.96 3.99 -1.25
CA ARG A 220 9.41 5.35 -1.57
C ARG A 220 9.06 5.74 -3.01
N ASP A 221 9.08 4.81 -3.97
CA ASP A 221 8.62 5.08 -5.33
C ASP A 221 7.11 5.30 -5.38
N LEU A 222 6.33 4.53 -4.60
CA LEU A 222 4.89 4.79 -4.44
C LEU A 222 4.64 6.17 -3.81
N ALA A 223 5.37 6.52 -2.76
CA ALA A 223 5.26 7.83 -2.12
C ALA A 223 5.60 8.98 -3.08
N ARG A 224 6.61 8.78 -3.94
CA ARG A 224 6.95 9.72 -5.00
C ARG A 224 5.85 9.84 -6.06
N ALA A 225 5.21 8.73 -6.43
CA ALA A 225 4.04 8.75 -7.32
C ALA A 225 2.91 9.60 -6.72
N ILE A 226 2.59 9.38 -5.44
CA ILE A 226 1.57 10.12 -4.71
C ILE A 226 1.89 11.63 -4.71
N HIS A 227 3.11 11.99 -4.39
CA HIS A 227 3.55 13.40 -4.40
C HIS A 227 3.43 14.04 -5.77
N LEU A 228 3.92 13.38 -6.82
CA LEU A 228 3.84 13.90 -8.19
C LEU A 228 2.38 14.01 -8.69
N VAL A 229 1.53 13.04 -8.35
CA VAL A 229 0.09 13.11 -8.65
C VAL A 229 -0.56 14.27 -7.90
N ALA A 230 -0.20 14.44 -6.61
CA ALA A 230 -0.71 15.56 -5.82
C ALA A 230 -0.39 16.93 -6.43
N GLU A 231 0.80 17.08 -7.00
CA GLU A 231 1.29 18.37 -7.53
C GLU A 231 0.88 18.61 -8.99
N LYS A 232 0.84 17.58 -9.83
CA LYS A 232 0.82 17.75 -11.29
C LYS A 232 -0.36 17.12 -12.01
N ALA A 233 -1.01 16.09 -11.45
CA ALA A 233 -2.01 15.34 -12.19
C ALA A 233 -3.30 16.13 -12.38
N PRO A 234 -3.96 16.04 -13.54
CA PRO A 234 -5.34 16.48 -13.68
C PRO A 234 -6.25 15.70 -12.72
N LEU A 235 -7.24 16.39 -12.14
CA LEU A 235 -8.27 15.74 -11.32
C LEU A 235 -9.07 14.72 -12.14
N GLY A 236 -9.55 13.67 -11.49
CA GLY A 236 -10.35 12.62 -12.12
C GLY A 236 -9.54 11.55 -12.83
N THR A 237 -8.20 11.62 -12.82
CA THR A 237 -7.36 10.62 -13.49
C THR A 237 -7.09 9.41 -12.62
N VAL A 238 -7.01 8.26 -13.27
CA VAL A 238 -6.58 6.98 -12.69
C VAL A 238 -5.20 6.64 -13.26
N TYR A 239 -4.30 6.15 -12.42
CA TYR A 239 -2.96 5.75 -12.81
C TYR A 239 -2.59 4.38 -12.27
N ASN A 240 -2.01 3.56 -13.11
CA ASN A 240 -1.25 2.39 -12.68
C ASN A 240 0.17 2.81 -12.27
N ALA A 241 0.70 2.21 -11.20
CA ALA A 241 2.05 2.48 -10.73
C ALA A 241 2.79 1.18 -10.40
N GLY A 242 3.66 0.75 -11.29
CA GLY A 242 4.45 -0.47 -11.15
C GLY A 242 5.71 -0.44 -11.99
N PRO A 243 6.62 -1.42 -11.81
CA PRO A 243 7.76 -1.61 -12.68
C PRO A 243 7.33 -2.11 -14.05
N LYS A 244 8.25 -2.03 -15.03
CA LYS A 244 7.99 -2.45 -16.42
C LYS A 244 7.65 -3.94 -16.54
N GLU A 245 8.31 -4.80 -15.76
CA GLU A 245 8.18 -6.26 -15.84
C GLU A 245 7.78 -6.86 -14.49
N PRO A 246 6.93 -7.89 -14.47
CA PRO A 246 6.65 -8.67 -13.27
C PRO A 246 7.85 -9.56 -12.91
N THR A 247 7.85 -10.04 -11.67
CA THR A 247 8.89 -10.91 -11.14
C THR A 247 8.25 -12.09 -10.42
N SER A 248 8.72 -13.33 -10.66
CA SER A 248 8.20 -14.49 -9.94
C SER A 248 8.52 -14.40 -8.44
N ILE A 249 7.63 -14.94 -7.61
CA ILE A 249 7.86 -15.00 -6.16
C ILE A 249 9.16 -15.76 -5.85
N ARG A 250 9.48 -16.79 -6.63
CA ARG A 250 10.76 -17.50 -6.53
C ARG A 250 11.93 -16.54 -6.72
N ARG A 251 11.93 -15.75 -7.80
CA ARG A 251 13.01 -14.77 -8.06
C ARG A 251 13.12 -13.73 -6.96
N VAL A 252 12.00 -13.27 -6.40
CA VAL A 252 11.99 -12.36 -5.23
C VAL A 252 12.70 -12.98 -4.03
N VAL A 253 12.47 -14.28 -3.75
CA VAL A 253 13.12 -14.99 -2.64
C VAL A 253 14.59 -15.23 -2.93
N GLU A 254 14.97 -15.57 -4.19
CA GLU A 254 16.37 -15.68 -4.62
C GLU A 254 17.12 -14.36 -4.41
N LEU A 255 16.57 -13.25 -4.89
CA LEU A 255 17.14 -11.91 -4.68
C LEU A 255 17.26 -11.54 -3.20
N THR A 256 16.31 -11.99 -2.37
CA THR A 256 16.37 -11.80 -0.92
C THR A 256 17.50 -12.64 -0.29
N ALA A 257 17.69 -13.89 -0.73
CA ALA A 257 18.80 -14.72 -0.29
C ALA A 257 20.15 -14.12 -0.70
N GLU A 258 20.28 -13.65 -1.95
CA GLU A 258 21.46 -12.90 -2.41
C GLU A 258 21.76 -11.67 -1.53
N ALA A 259 20.74 -10.87 -1.17
CA ALA A 259 20.89 -9.72 -0.30
C ALA A 259 21.28 -10.07 1.15
N LEU A 260 20.87 -11.24 1.63
CA LEU A 260 21.28 -11.80 2.92
C LEU A 260 22.69 -12.38 2.91
N GLY A 261 23.25 -12.70 1.73
CA GLY A 261 24.54 -13.36 1.54
C GLY A 261 24.48 -14.87 1.79
N MET A 262 23.35 -15.53 1.46
CA MET A 262 23.14 -16.95 1.71
C MET A 262 22.56 -17.67 0.47
N PRO A 263 22.75 -19.00 0.33
CA PRO A 263 22.14 -19.80 -0.72
C PRO A 263 20.61 -19.84 -0.58
N PHE A 264 19.89 -19.87 -1.72
CA PHE A 264 18.43 -19.97 -1.78
C PHE A 264 17.90 -21.21 -1.04
N GLU A 265 18.55 -22.38 -1.20
CA GLU A 265 18.17 -23.65 -0.58
C GLU A 265 18.30 -23.62 0.96
N GLN A 266 19.16 -22.77 1.47
CA GLN A 266 19.26 -22.53 2.92
C GLN A 266 18.11 -21.65 3.42
N LEU A 267 17.66 -20.69 2.60
CA LEU A 267 16.60 -19.75 2.98
C LEU A 267 15.21 -20.38 2.92
N CYS A 268 14.92 -21.23 1.92
CA CYS A 268 13.56 -21.70 1.70
C CYS A 268 13.44 -23.22 1.55
N GLU A 269 12.22 -23.71 1.73
CA GLU A 269 11.78 -25.06 1.39
C GLU A 269 10.55 -24.98 0.47
N LEU A 270 10.50 -25.88 -0.53
CA LEU A 270 9.37 -25.92 -1.46
C LEU A 270 8.22 -26.69 -0.82
N THR A 271 7.01 -26.11 -0.92
CA THR A 271 5.78 -26.72 -0.41
C THR A 271 4.72 -26.81 -1.52
N GLY A 272 3.63 -27.55 -1.25
CA GLY A 272 2.53 -27.73 -2.20
C GLY A 272 1.88 -26.40 -2.63
N ASP A 273 1.06 -26.47 -3.69
CA ASP A 273 0.38 -25.31 -4.27
C ASP A 273 -0.60 -24.65 -3.28
N ARG A 274 -0.77 -23.34 -3.41
CA ARG A 274 -1.77 -22.55 -2.67
C ARG A 274 -2.99 -22.34 -3.55
N LEU A 275 -4.17 -22.71 -3.05
CA LEU A 275 -5.44 -22.53 -3.76
C LEU A 275 -5.79 -21.03 -3.93
N GLY A 276 -6.31 -20.68 -5.11
CA GLY A 276 -6.88 -19.35 -5.37
C GLY A 276 -5.85 -18.22 -5.52
N GLN A 277 -4.62 -18.55 -5.91
CA GLN A 277 -3.60 -17.55 -6.20
C GLN A 277 -3.62 -17.20 -7.68
N ASP A 278 -3.80 -15.90 -8.00
CA ASP A 278 -3.63 -15.40 -9.37
C ASP A 278 -2.21 -15.65 -9.88
N SER A 279 -2.12 -16.04 -11.15
CA SER A 279 -0.85 -16.41 -11.77
C SER A 279 0.03 -15.20 -12.06
N ARG A 280 -0.56 -14.07 -12.47
CA ARG A 280 0.23 -12.88 -12.84
C ARG A 280 -0.52 -11.57 -12.59
N TYR A 281 0.19 -10.59 -12.01
CA TYR A 281 -0.20 -9.17 -11.98
C TYR A 281 0.84 -8.34 -12.70
N TRP A 282 0.42 -7.67 -13.76
CA TRP A 282 1.31 -6.85 -14.58
C TRP A 282 0.61 -5.55 -14.98
N LEU A 283 1.28 -4.41 -14.79
CA LEU A 283 0.73 -3.07 -15.00
C LEU A 283 1.51 -2.30 -16.07
N ASP A 284 0.79 -1.62 -16.95
CA ASP A 284 1.33 -0.56 -17.79
C ASP A 284 1.28 0.77 -17.01
N SER A 285 2.44 1.37 -16.75
CA SER A 285 2.58 2.65 -16.05
C SER A 285 2.92 3.81 -17.00
N SER A 286 2.62 3.68 -18.29
CA SER A 286 2.94 4.71 -19.29
C SER A 286 2.16 6.00 -19.08
N ALA A 287 0.91 5.92 -18.58
CA ALA A 287 0.09 7.09 -18.32
C ALA A 287 0.66 7.99 -17.22
N ILE A 288 1.03 7.42 -16.08
CA ILE A 288 1.63 8.20 -14.98
C ILE A 288 3.01 8.77 -15.38
N LYS A 289 3.78 8.04 -16.20
CA LYS A 289 5.06 8.54 -16.74
C LYS A 289 4.83 9.74 -17.65
N ARG A 290 3.88 9.65 -18.57
CA ARG A 290 3.54 10.73 -19.52
C ARG A 290 3.04 11.99 -18.80
N ASP A 291 2.13 11.85 -17.85
CA ASP A 291 1.38 12.97 -17.29
C ASP A 291 2.13 13.67 -16.14
N VAL A 292 2.86 12.93 -15.31
CA VAL A 292 3.55 13.49 -14.15
C VAL A 292 5.05 13.19 -14.09
N GLY A 293 5.60 12.44 -15.08
CA GLY A 293 7.02 12.12 -15.15
C GLY A 293 7.47 11.06 -14.14
N TRP A 294 6.55 10.21 -13.65
CA TRP A 294 6.90 9.17 -12.69
C TRP A 294 7.32 7.87 -13.37
N GLU A 295 8.36 7.26 -12.84
CA GLU A 295 8.76 5.87 -13.09
C GLU A 295 9.52 5.34 -11.87
N PRO A 296 9.50 4.03 -11.57
CA PRO A 296 10.21 3.51 -10.41
C PRO A 296 11.72 3.74 -10.55
N GLN A 297 12.39 4.14 -9.47
CA GLN A 297 13.82 4.46 -9.43
C GLN A 297 14.61 3.50 -8.56
N ILE A 298 13.94 2.87 -7.57
CA ILE A 298 14.61 2.01 -6.60
C ILE A 298 14.63 0.57 -7.12
N GLY A 299 15.83 0.11 -7.46
CA GLY A 299 16.05 -1.27 -7.91
C GLY A 299 16.10 -2.28 -6.75
N TRP A 300 16.04 -3.57 -7.10
CA TRP A 300 16.06 -4.66 -6.13
C TRP A 300 17.26 -4.62 -5.17
N LYS A 301 18.46 -4.33 -5.66
CA LYS A 301 19.68 -4.29 -4.84
C LYS A 301 19.57 -3.24 -3.73
N GLU A 302 19.13 -2.04 -4.06
CA GLU A 302 18.95 -0.95 -3.09
C GLU A 302 17.81 -1.28 -2.12
N GLY A 303 16.60 -1.58 -2.65
CA GLY A 303 15.43 -1.80 -1.82
C GLY A 303 15.56 -3.01 -0.89
N LEU A 304 16.11 -4.13 -1.36
CA LEU A 304 16.36 -5.30 -0.50
C LEU A 304 17.51 -5.04 0.48
N GLY A 305 18.53 -4.26 0.08
CA GLY A 305 19.59 -3.83 1.00
C GLY A 305 19.03 -3.07 2.21
N GLU A 306 18.10 -2.13 1.99
CA GLU A 306 17.40 -1.42 3.07
C GLU A 306 16.57 -2.36 3.95
N MET A 307 15.85 -3.30 3.32
CA MET A 307 15.04 -4.29 4.04
C MET A 307 15.92 -5.20 4.94
N VAL A 308 17.06 -5.68 4.42
CA VAL A 308 18.00 -6.51 5.19
C VAL A 308 18.65 -5.70 6.33
N ALA A 309 19.04 -4.46 6.07
CA ALA A 309 19.58 -3.57 7.11
C ALA A 309 18.56 -3.33 8.23
N TRP A 310 17.30 -3.08 7.90
CA TRP A 310 16.21 -2.99 8.86
C TRP A 310 16.01 -4.29 9.63
N GLY A 311 15.99 -5.44 8.96
CA GLY A 311 15.84 -6.75 9.58
C GLY A 311 16.98 -7.05 10.58
N ARG A 312 18.23 -6.76 10.22
CA ARG A 312 19.39 -6.92 11.09
C ARG A 312 19.35 -5.99 12.31
N LYS A 313 19.03 -4.71 12.10
CA LYS A 313 18.93 -3.71 13.16
C LYS A 313 17.91 -4.08 14.24
N TYR A 314 16.80 -4.67 13.84
CA TYR A 314 15.67 -4.93 14.73
C TYR A 314 15.40 -6.43 14.95
N LEU A 315 16.40 -7.30 14.72
CA LEU A 315 16.22 -8.74 14.76
C LEU A 315 15.63 -9.24 16.09
N ASP A 316 16.07 -8.68 17.20
CA ASP A 316 15.61 -9.11 18.54
C ASP A 316 14.11 -8.85 18.76
N GLN A 317 13.58 -7.75 18.20
CA GLN A 317 12.15 -7.46 18.26
C GLN A 317 11.35 -8.25 17.21
N LEU A 318 11.96 -8.54 16.05
CA LEU A 318 11.28 -9.17 14.93
C LEU A 318 11.21 -10.70 15.04
N ARG A 319 12.18 -11.34 15.72
CA ARG A 319 12.26 -12.80 15.79
C ARG A 319 11.02 -13.46 16.38
N ASP A 320 10.37 -12.81 17.34
CA ASP A 320 9.19 -13.29 18.05
C ASP A 320 7.89 -12.65 17.55
N TRP A 321 7.97 -11.76 16.53
CA TRP A 321 6.79 -11.13 15.97
C TRP A 321 5.99 -12.10 15.10
N PRO A 322 4.63 -12.04 15.13
CA PRO A 322 3.78 -12.94 14.35
C PRO A 322 4.09 -12.88 12.85
N MET A 323 4.31 -14.06 12.25
CA MET A 323 4.58 -14.21 10.81
C MET A 323 3.35 -14.53 9.98
N ASP A 324 2.20 -14.70 10.62
CA ASP A 324 0.94 -14.96 9.94
C ASP A 324 0.04 -13.72 10.01
N TYR A 325 -0.82 -13.60 9.01
CA TYR A 325 -1.78 -12.51 8.98
C TYR A 325 -2.91 -12.76 9.99
N VAL A 326 -3.15 -11.78 10.83
CA VAL A 326 -4.30 -11.78 11.76
C VAL A 326 -5.34 -10.80 11.25
N LEU A 327 -6.53 -11.32 10.89
CA LEU A 327 -7.69 -10.50 10.56
C LEU A 327 -8.16 -9.80 11.84
N ARG A 328 -7.87 -8.52 11.96
CA ARG A 328 -8.27 -7.71 13.10
C ARG A 328 -9.69 -7.16 12.90
N ALA A 329 -10.38 -7.01 14.02
CA ALA A 329 -11.72 -6.41 14.04
C ALA A 329 -11.64 -4.94 13.59
#